data_1016705068372db44445c7cdbc380806
#
_entry.id   1016705068372db44445c7cdbc380806
#
_cell.length_a   1.000
_cell.length_b   1.000
_cell.length_c   1.000
_cell.angle_alpha   90.00
_cell.angle_beta   90.00
_cell.angle_gamma   90.00
#
_symmetry.space_group_name_H-M   'P 1'
#
loop_
_entity.id
_entity.type
_entity.pdbx_description
1 polymer ?
#
loop_
_entity_poly.entity_id
_entity_poly.type
_entity_poly.pdbx_seq_one_letter_code
_entity_poly.pdbx_strand_id
1 'polypeptide(L)'
;PTIYDVDLTYITPRGSWYAASWKGDPCKSGGVAANIGIHFIDMLHWIFGPVEKVVLHHSSPECSAGFLQLKGARVRYFLSVNAAHRPSPNDNPMSPYRHLVINGEEFDFTNGFTDLHTLSYERILAGRGFAVEDTACAVHTLDMLQKSAAVGLTGDYHPLLRNLQG
;
A
#
# COMPACT_ATOMS: atom_id res chain seq x y z
N PRO A 1 7.35 -5.83 -24.00
CA PRO A 1 6.52 -6.06 -22.81
C PRO A 1 5.72 -4.80 -22.53
N THR A 2 4.41 -4.95 -22.29
CA THR A 2 3.54 -3.85 -21.92
C THR A 2 3.88 -3.43 -20.49
N ILE A 3 4.10 -2.13 -20.26
CA ILE A 3 4.26 -1.56 -18.90
C ILE A 3 2.93 -0.90 -18.53
N TYR A 4 2.34 -1.29 -17.43
CA TYR A 4 1.09 -0.75 -16.93
C TYR A 4 1.32 0.49 -16.06
N ASP A 5 0.50 1.53 -16.24
CA ASP A 5 0.44 2.68 -15.33
C ASP A 5 -0.65 2.41 -14.27
N VAL A 6 -0.25 2.46 -12.99
CA VAL A 6 -1.11 2.07 -11.88
C VAL A 6 -1.15 3.20 -10.83
N ASP A 7 -2.37 3.59 -10.43
CA ASP A 7 -2.62 4.42 -9.26
C ASP A 7 -3.30 3.58 -8.18
N LEU A 8 -2.63 3.41 -7.05
CA LEU A 8 -3.14 2.67 -5.90
C LEU A 8 -3.43 3.63 -4.75
N THR A 9 -4.68 3.69 -4.34
CA THR A 9 -5.09 4.43 -3.14
C THR A 9 -5.70 3.49 -2.12
N TYR A 10 -5.18 3.52 -0.91
CA TYR A 10 -5.78 2.83 0.23
C TYR A 10 -5.80 3.73 1.45
N ILE A 11 -7.01 4.12 1.87
CA ILE A 11 -7.23 4.92 3.07
C ILE A 11 -8.10 4.09 4.01
N THR A 12 -7.53 3.69 5.14
CA THR A 12 -8.21 2.89 6.16
C THR A 12 -8.16 3.62 7.50
N PRO A 13 -9.17 4.45 7.79
CA PRO A 13 -9.20 5.26 8.99
C PRO A 13 -8.98 4.43 10.25
N ARG A 14 -8.18 4.93 11.15
CA ARG A 14 -7.91 4.34 12.45
C ARG A 14 -8.29 5.31 13.54
N GLY A 15 -8.83 4.79 14.64
CA GLY A 15 -9.13 5.60 15.81
C GLY A 15 -7.88 6.02 16.59
N SER A 16 -8.06 6.83 17.62
CA SER A 16 -6.98 7.32 18.50
C SER A 16 -6.10 6.22 19.09
N TRP A 17 -6.63 5.02 19.25
CA TRP A 17 -5.90 3.83 19.71
C TRP A 17 -4.69 3.50 18.82
N TYR A 18 -4.77 3.80 17.52
CA TYR A 18 -3.68 3.52 16.59
C TYR A 18 -2.43 4.33 16.92
N ALA A 19 -2.59 5.65 17.12
CA ALA A 19 -1.50 6.53 17.50
C ALA A 19 -0.93 6.21 18.90
N ALA A 20 -1.77 5.73 19.82
CA ALA A 20 -1.37 5.34 21.18
C ALA A 20 -0.71 3.94 21.24
N SER A 21 -0.86 3.13 20.19
CA SER A 21 -0.30 1.78 20.13
C SER A 21 1.10 1.77 19.51
N TRP A 22 1.79 0.62 19.60
CA TRP A 22 3.07 0.43 18.91
C TRP A 22 2.99 0.61 17.38
N LYS A 23 1.80 0.48 16.80
CA LYS A 23 1.56 0.67 15.36
C LYS A 23 1.71 2.13 14.91
N GLY A 24 1.42 3.09 15.82
CA GLY A 24 1.62 4.51 15.58
C GLY A 24 3.08 4.97 15.68
N ASP A 25 3.96 4.12 16.20
CA ASP A 25 5.40 4.39 16.29
C ASP A 25 6.12 3.80 15.06
N PRO A 26 6.58 4.62 14.10
CA PRO A 26 7.25 4.11 12.89
C PRO A 26 8.52 3.28 13.17
N CYS A 27 9.22 3.59 14.26
CA CYS A 27 10.44 2.86 14.64
C CYS A 27 10.14 1.42 15.07
N LYS A 28 8.93 1.18 15.60
CA LYS A 28 8.50 -0.15 16.05
C LYS A 28 7.74 -0.92 14.99
N SER A 29 6.92 -0.21 14.20
CA SER A 29 5.97 -0.83 13.28
C SER A 29 6.43 -0.83 11.83
N GLY A 30 7.45 -0.05 11.48
CA GLY A 30 7.84 0.21 10.10
C GLY A 30 6.94 1.22 9.39
N GLY A 31 6.04 1.91 10.13
CA GLY A 31 5.16 2.96 9.63
C GLY A 31 3.98 2.46 8.78
N VAL A 32 3.30 3.41 8.13
CA VAL A 32 2.08 3.14 7.36
C VAL A 32 2.33 2.16 6.21
N ALA A 33 3.46 2.28 5.50
CA ALA A 33 3.79 1.37 4.40
C ALA A 33 3.87 -0.09 4.86
N ALA A 34 4.47 -0.37 6.02
CA ALA A 34 4.54 -1.71 6.58
C ALA A 34 3.19 -2.17 7.13
N ASN A 35 2.50 -1.32 7.89
CA ASN A 35 1.28 -1.70 8.60
C ASN A 35 0.08 -2.01 7.70
N ILE A 36 -0.08 -1.25 6.61
CA ILE A 36 -1.22 -1.39 5.71
C ILE A 36 -0.82 -1.58 4.25
N GLY A 37 0.43 -1.24 3.88
CA GLY A 37 0.90 -1.29 2.50
C GLY A 37 1.47 -2.63 2.07
N ILE A 38 2.00 -3.44 3.01
CA ILE A 38 2.70 -4.68 2.67
C ILE A 38 1.84 -5.62 1.80
N HIS A 39 0.54 -5.73 2.09
CA HIS A 39 -0.36 -6.61 1.32
C HIS A 39 -0.52 -6.17 -0.14
N PHE A 40 -0.53 -4.84 -0.38
CA PHE A 40 -0.60 -4.29 -1.73
C PHE A 40 0.73 -4.41 -2.45
N ILE A 41 1.84 -4.21 -1.75
CA ILE A 41 3.19 -4.40 -2.31
C ILE A 41 3.35 -5.86 -2.74
N ASP A 42 2.94 -6.81 -1.92
CA ASP A 42 2.97 -8.24 -2.23
C ASP A 42 2.09 -8.58 -3.45
N MET A 43 0.86 -8.09 -3.47
CA MET A 43 -0.06 -8.22 -4.61
C MET A 43 0.56 -7.65 -5.90
N LEU A 44 1.17 -6.47 -5.85
CA LEU A 44 1.81 -5.83 -7.01
C LEU A 44 3.00 -6.65 -7.51
N HIS A 45 3.81 -7.21 -6.61
CA HIS A 45 4.89 -8.13 -6.97
C HIS A 45 4.37 -9.36 -7.70
N TRP A 46 3.28 -9.93 -7.19
CA TRP A 46 2.69 -11.12 -7.76
C TRP A 46 2.12 -10.89 -9.17
N ILE A 47 1.50 -9.72 -9.39
CA ILE A 47 0.86 -9.38 -10.68
C ILE A 47 1.88 -8.86 -11.70
N PHE A 48 2.77 -7.95 -11.30
CA PHE A 48 3.61 -7.16 -12.20
C PHE A 48 5.12 -7.48 -12.12
N GLY A 49 5.47 -8.44 -11.29
CA GLY A 49 6.87 -8.85 -11.08
C GLY A 49 7.62 -7.99 -10.06
N PRO A 50 8.93 -8.18 -9.93
CA PRO A 50 9.73 -7.55 -8.88
C PRO A 50 9.80 -6.02 -9.02
N VAL A 51 9.92 -5.34 -7.87
CA VAL A 51 10.23 -3.91 -7.80
C VAL A 51 11.71 -3.71 -8.14
N GLU A 52 11.98 -2.82 -9.09
CA GLU A 52 13.32 -2.46 -9.56
C GLU A 52 13.80 -1.13 -8.97
N LYS A 53 12.86 -0.23 -8.64
CA LYS A 53 13.15 1.08 -8.08
C LYS A 53 12.02 1.56 -7.18
N VAL A 54 12.36 2.22 -6.09
CA VAL A 54 11.43 2.93 -5.22
C VAL A 54 11.74 4.42 -5.18
N VAL A 55 10.71 5.25 -5.04
CA VAL A 55 10.82 6.67 -4.71
C VAL A 55 9.81 6.95 -3.61
N LEU A 56 10.29 7.39 -2.45
CA LEU A 56 9.41 7.82 -1.36
C LEU A 56 9.13 9.32 -1.52
N HIS A 57 7.86 9.67 -1.73
CA HIS A 57 7.46 11.08 -1.87
C HIS A 57 7.05 11.70 -0.54
N HIS A 58 6.41 10.92 0.33
CA HIS A 58 5.92 11.38 1.64
C HIS A 58 5.92 10.23 2.64
N SER A 59 6.31 10.53 3.87
CA SER A 59 6.20 9.62 5.01
C SER A 59 5.87 10.41 6.26
N SER A 60 4.79 10.04 6.92
CA SER A 60 4.35 10.59 8.21
C SER A 60 3.73 9.47 9.05
N PRO A 61 3.40 9.70 10.34
CA PRO A 61 2.70 8.72 11.16
C PRO A 61 1.34 8.27 10.58
N GLU A 62 0.73 9.10 9.73
CA GLU A 62 -0.62 8.85 9.18
C GLU A 62 -0.64 8.51 7.69
N CYS A 63 0.44 8.80 6.95
CA CYS A 63 0.44 8.67 5.50
C CYS A 63 1.80 8.23 4.96
N SER A 64 1.78 7.37 3.94
CA SER A 64 2.92 7.06 3.09
C SER A 64 2.51 7.14 1.64
N ALA A 65 3.27 7.89 0.83
CA ALA A 65 3.04 7.98 -0.60
C ALA A 65 4.36 7.90 -1.38
N GLY A 66 4.33 7.23 -2.51
CA GLY A 66 5.55 7.04 -3.30
C GLY A 66 5.28 6.44 -4.66
N PHE A 67 6.37 6.08 -5.31
CA PHE A 67 6.40 5.47 -6.62
C PHE A 67 7.23 4.18 -6.57
N LEU A 68 6.70 3.13 -7.21
CA LEU A 68 7.37 1.85 -7.39
C LEU A 68 7.49 1.58 -8.89
N GLN A 69 8.71 1.40 -9.38
CA GLN A 69 8.95 0.83 -10.70
C GLN A 69 9.04 -0.68 -10.55
N LEU A 70 8.07 -1.39 -11.11
CA LEU A 70 8.10 -2.84 -11.24
C LEU A 70 8.50 -3.23 -12.65
N LYS A 71 8.87 -4.50 -12.84
CA LYS A 71 9.20 -5.04 -14.16
C LYS A 71 8.07 -4.84 -15.18
N GLY A 72 6.81 -4.97 -14.76
CA GLY A 72 5.62 -4.85 -15.62
C GLY A 72 4.75 -3.63 -15.34
N ALA A 73 5.09 -2.76 -14.38
CA ALA A 73 4.24 -1.62 -14.04
C ALA A 73 5.01 -0.44 -13.45
N ARG A 74 4.41 0.74 -13.58
CA ARG A 74 4.76 1.98 -12.88
C ARG A 74 3.62 2.28 -11.91
N VAL A 75 3.89 2.24 -10.62
CA VAL A 75 2.85 2.34 -9.59
C VAL A 75 3.05 3.59 -8.74
N ARG A 76 2.09 4.50 -8.76
CA ARG A 76 1.99 5.58 -7.78
C ARG A 76 1.08 5.10 -6.67
N TYR A 77 1.56 5.11 -5.44
CA TYR A 77 0.75 4.68 -4.30
C TYR A 77 0.51 5.80 -3.31
N PHE A 78 -0.67 5.77 -2.68
CA PHE A 78 -1.07 6.63 -1.57
C PHE A 78 -1.78 5.79 -0.51
N LEU A 79 -1.16 5.70 0.66
CA LEU A 79 -1.62 4.90 1.80
C LEU A 79 -1.85 5.82 2.99
N SER A 80 -3.02 5.73 3.64
CA SER A 80 -3.31 6.57 4.79
C SER A 80 -4.18 5.87 5.84
N VAL A 81 -3.98 6.26 7.10
CA VAL A 81 -4.83 5.89 8.23
C VAL A 81 -5.73 7.05 8.70
N ASN A 82 -5.67 8.20 8.02
CA ASN A 82 -6.46 9.39 8.33
C ASN A 82 -7.64 9.54 7.36
N ALA A 83 -8.87 9.61 7.91
CA ALA A 83 -10.10 9.79 7.14
C ALA A 83 -10.13 11.10 6.33
N ALA A 84 -9.47 12.16 6.82
CA ALA A 84 -9.42 13.46 6.16
C ALA A 84 -8.70 13.44 4.81
N HIS A 85 -7.89 12.41 4.54
CA HIS A 85 -7.18 12.27 3.26
C HIS A 85 -8.04 11.69 2.12
N ARG A 86 -9.32 11.39 2.40
CA ARG A 86 -10.23 10.87 1.38
C ARG A 86 -10.56 11.94 0.34
N PRO A 87 -10.61 11.58 -0.96
CA PRO A 87 -10.96 12.52 -2.02
C PRO A 87 -12.44 12.93 -2.01
N SER A 88 -13.31 12.14 -1.39
CA SER A 88 -14.74 12.41 -1.28
C SER A 88 -15.27 12.03 0.10
N PRO A 89 -16.29 12.77 0.62
CA PRO A 89 -17.01 12.39 1.82
C PRO A 89 -17.67 11.01 1.66
N ASN A 90 -17.81 10.29 2.76
CA ASN A 90 -18.54 9.03 2.82
C ASN A 90 -19.45 9.06 4.05
N ASP A 91 -20.65 8.49 3.93
CA ASP A 91 -21.63 8.37 5.02
C ASP A 91 -21.07 7.61 6.24
N ASN A 92 -20.12 6.71 6.01
CA ASN A 92 -19.33 6.06 7.05
C ASN A 92 -17.87 6.48 6.99
N PRO A 93 -17.43 7.48 7.78
CA PRO A 93 -16.04 7.97 7.77
C PRO A 93 -15.00 6.91 8.13
N MET A 94 -15.40 5.86 8.85
CA MET A 94 -14.51 4.78 9.29
C MET A 94 -14.39 3.63 8.28
N SER A 95 -15.20 3.62 7.21
CA SER A 95 -15.08 2.58 6.18
C SER A 95 -13.77 2.75 5.39
N PRO A 96 -13.10 1.67 5.00
CA PRO A 96 -11.93 1.77 4.12
C PRO A 96 -12.28 2.34 2.74
N TYR A 97 -11.40 3.15 2.18
CA TYR A 97 -11.44 3.58 0.78
C TYR A 97 -10.33 2.86 0.01
N ARG A 98 -10.72 2.09 -0.97
CA ARG A 98 -9.83 1.35 -1.86
C ARG A 98 -10.10 1.81 -3.29
N HIS A 99 -9.04 2.21 -3.99
CA HIS A 99 -9.17 2.67 -5.36
C HIS A 99 -7.92 2.23 -6.13
N LEU A 100 -8.14 1.45 -7.16
CA LEU A 100 -7.09 0.96 -8.04
C LEU A 100 -7.46 1.35 -9.47
N VAL A 101 -6.54 2.07 -10.12
CA VAL A 101 -6.68 2.44 -11.53
C VAL A 101 -5.51 1.82 -12.29
N ILE A 102 -5.78 1.12 -13.39
CA ILE A 102 -4.75 0.53 -14.25
C ILE A 102 -4.99 1.05 -15.67
N ASN A 103 -4.01 1.76 -16.23
CA ASN A 103 -4.11 2.39 -17.55
C ASN A 103 -5.35 3.27 -17.72
N GLY A 104 -5.81 3.95 -16.65
CA GLY A 104 -6.99 4.80 -16.65
C GLY A 104 -8.32 4.07 -16.42
N GLU A 105 -8.34 2.75 -16.30
CA GLU A 105 -9.51 1.96 -15.97
C GLU A 105 -9.58 1.67 -14.47
N GLU A 106 -10.74 1.90 -13.85
CA GLU A 106 -10.98 1.61 -12.43
C GLU A 106 -11.25 0.12 -12.19
N PHE A 107 -10.60 -0.43 -11.17
CA PHE A 107 -10.82 -1.79 -10.71
C PHE A 107 -11.37 -1.79 -9.29
N ASP A 108 -12.56 -2.35 -9.09
CA ASP A 108 -13.12 -2.60 -7.77
C ASP A 108 -12.66 -3.95 -7.23
N PHE A 109 -11.93 -3.93 -6.12
CA PHE A 109 -11.50 -5.12 -5.42
C PHE A 109 -12.01 -5.18 -3.97
N THR A 110 -13.08 -4.46 -3.70
CA THR A 110 -13.68 -4.35 -2.35
C THR A 110 -14.16 -5.70 -1.82
N ASN A 111 -14.66 -6.56 -2.68
CA ASN A 111 -15.32 -7.83 -2.32
C ASN A 111 -14.40 -9.07 -2.35
N GLY A 112 -13.10 -8.92 -2.64
CA GLY A 112 -12.17 -10.04 -2.84
C GLY A 112 -11.60 -10.68 -1.57
N PHE A 113 -11.98 -10.23 -0.36
CA PHE A 113 -11.30 -10.57 0.90
C PHE A 113 -12.13 -11.45 1.84
N THR A 114 -13.13 -12.15 1.32
CA THR A 114 -13.92 -13.11 2.09
C THR A 114 -13.20 -14.44 2.21
N ASP A 115 -13.35 -15.09 3.36
CA ASP A 115 -12.85 -16.45 3.65
C ASP A 115 -11.34 -16.69 3.51
N LEU A 116 -10.52 -15.63 3.42
CA LEU A 116 -9.07 -15.76 3.25
C LEU A 116 -8.40 -16.59 4.35
N HIS A 117 -8.87 -16.46 5.60
CA HIS A 117 -8.32 -17.25 6.71
C HIS A 117 -8.62 -18.74 6.53
N THR A 118 -9.86 -19.11 6.19
CA THR A 118 -10.25 -20.50 5.93
C THR A 118 -9.42 -21.09 4.80
N LEU A 119 -9.34 -20.40 3.67
CA LEU A 119 -8.53 -20.81 2.52
C LEU A 119 -7.05 -20.95 2.86
N SER A 120 -6.51 -20.05 3.70
CA SER A 120 -5.11 -20.13 4.15
C SER A 120 -4.87 -21.38 5.00
N TYR A 121 -5.75 -21.67 5.97
CA TYR A 121 -5.62 -22.88 6.78
C TYR A 121 -5.78 -24.15 5.97
N GLU A 122 -6.72 -24.21 5.04
CA GLU A 122 -6.89 -25.35 4.14
C GLU A 122 -5.62 -25.62 3.32
N ARG A 123 -4.98 -24.55 2.80
CA ARG A 123 -3.71 -24.68 2.07
C ARG A 123 -2.58 -25.18 2.96
N ILE A 124 -2.45 -24.64 4.19
CA ILE A 124 -1.45 -25.07 5.16
C ILE A 124 -1.63 -26.57 5.49
N LEU A 125 -2.85 -27.01 5.80
CA LEU A 125 -3.15 -28.41 6.12
C LEU A 125 -2.89 -29.33 4.92
N ALA A 126 -3.04 -28.85 3.70
CA ALA A 126 -2.73 -29.59 2.48
C ALA A 126 -1.23 -29.54 2.09
N GLY A 127 -0.34 -29.01 2.95
CA GLY A 127 1.08 -28.86 2.65
C GLY A 127 1.41 -27.83 1.57
N ARG A 128 0.49 -26.91 1.28
CA ARG A 128 0.59 -25.86 0.24
C ARG A 128 0.51 -24.46 0.85
N GLY A 129 0.92 -24.30 2.10
CA GLY A 129 1.06 -23.01 2.76
C GLY A 129 2.16 -22.17 2.09
N PHE A 130 2.10 -20.85 2.32
CA PHE A 130 3.15 -19.93 1.84
C PHE A 130 4.39 -20.07 2.72
N ALA A 131 5.56 -20.05 2.09
CA ALA A 131 6.85 -20.01 2.75
C ALA A 131 7.30 -18.55 3.03
N VAL A 132 8.33 -18.38 3.84
CA VAL A 132 8.92 -17.06 4.13
C VAL A 132 9.48 -16.43 2.86
N GLU A 133 10.02 -17.24 1.96
CA GLU A 133 10.59 -16.81 0.68
C GLU A 133 9.55 -16.17 -0.25
N ASP A 134 8.28 -16.59 -0.16
CA ASP A 134 7.19 -16.04 -0.97
C ASP A 134 6.93 -14.55 -0.67
N THR A 135 7.22 -14.11 0.57
CA THR A 135 7.03 -12.71 1.01
C THR A 135 8.31 -11.88 0.97
N ALA A 136 9.45 -12.49 0.69
CA ALA A 136 10.77 -11.82 0.76
C ALA A 136 10.85 -10.58 -0.12
N CYS A 137 10.27 -10.60 -1.31
CA CYS A 137 10.26 -9.45 -2.22
C CYS A 137 9.49 -8.25 -1.64
N ALA A 138 8.34 -8.48 -1.01
CA ALA A 138 7.55 -7.42 -0.39
C ALA A 138 8.30 -6.79 0.80
N VAL A 139 8.91 -7.62 1.64
CA VAL A 139 9.73 -7.18 2.78
C VAL A 139 10.95 -6.38 2.30
N HIS A 140 11.63 -6.82 1.25
CA HIS A 140 12.75 -6.09 0.67
C HIS A 140 12.33 -4.72 0.13
N THR A 141 11.18 -4.63 -0.53
CA THR A 141 10.64 -3.35 -1.01
C THR A 141 10.34 -2.39 0.15
N LEU A 142 9.81 -2.90 1.28
CA LEU A 142 9.61 -2.08 2.48
C LEU A 142 10.94 -1.59 3.07
N ASP A 143 11.96 -2.43 3.10
CA ASP A 143 13.31 -2.04 3.55
C ASP A 143 13.89 -0.92 2.67
N MET A 144 13.72 -1.03 1.34
CA MET A 144 14.11 0.04 0.41
C MET A 144 13.38 1.36 0.69
N LEU A 145 12.06 1.30 0.93
CA LEU A 145 11.25 2.49 1.25
C LEU A 145 11.66 3.12 2.59
N GLN A 146 11.92 2.31 3.62
CA GLN A 146 12.36 2.79 4.93
C GLN A 146 13.73 3.48 4.91
N LYS A 147 14.61 3.05 4.01
CA LYS A 147 15.94 3.64 3.81
C LYS A 147 15.92 4.88 2.90
N SER A 148 14.78 5.16 2.25
CA SER A 148 14.66 6.28 1.32
C SER A 148 14.30 7.58 2.03
N ALA A 149 14.93 8.68 1.66
CA ALA A 149 14.48 10.02 2.05
C ALA A 149 13.28 10.45 1.21
N ALA A 150 12.32 11.12 1.85
CA ALA A 150 11.16 11.66 1.13
C ALA A 150 11.56 12.86 0.25
N VAL A 151 11.16 12.81 -1.03
CA VAL A 151 11.56 13.82 -2.04
C VAL A 151 10.46 14.84 -2.35
N GLY A 152 9.29 14.76 -1.71
CA GLY A 152 8.17 15.67 -1.94
C GLY A 152 7.52 15.49 -3.31
N LEU A 153 6.92 16.58 -3.83
CA LEU A 153 6.20 16.60 -5.12
C LEU A 153 7.17 16.67 -6.31
N THR A 154 7.99 15.65 -6.51
CA THR A 154 8.93 15.57 -7.61
C THR A 154 8.72 14.31 -8.43
N GLY A 155 8.84 14.41 -9.75
CA GLY A 155 8.70 13.26 -10.65
C GLY A 155 7.26 12.71 -10.70
N ASP A 156 7.13 11.40 -10.68
CA ASP A 156 5.87 10.68 -10.88
C ASP A 156 5.22 10.33 -9.53
N TYR A 157 4.50 11.27 -8.95
CA TYR A 157 3.85 11.14 -7.65
C TYR A 157 2.34 10.93 -7.77
N HIS A 158 1.75 10.32 -6.73
CA HIS A 158 0.30 10.10 -6.66
C HIS A 158 -0.48 11.43 -6.55
N PRO A 159 -1.58 11.64 -7.32
CA PRO A 159 -2.32 12.92 -7.35
C PRO A 159 -2.79 13.42 -5.98
N LEU A 160 -3.23 12.53 -5.10
CA LEU A 160 -3.71 12.91 -3.75
C LEU A 160 -2.61 13.52 -2.87
N LEU A 161 -1.34 13.34 -3.20
CA LEU A 161 -0.25 13.94 -2.42
C LEU A 161 -0.28 15.48 -2.44
N ARG A 162 -0.83 16.08 -3.50
CA ARG A 162 -1.00 17.54 -3.59
C ARG A 162 -1.88 18.08 -2.47
N ASN A 163 -2.87 17.31 -2.04
CA ASN A 163 -3.83 17.73 -1.01
C ASN A 163 -3.23 17.75 0.40
N LEU A 164 -2.05 17.15 0.61
CA LEU A 164 -1.37 17.16 1.91
C LEU A 164 -0.51 18.39 2.16
N GLN A 165 -0.30 19.23 1.14
CA GLN A 165 0.60 20.40 1.21
C GLN A 165 -0.17 21.74 1.20
N GLY A 166 -1.52 21.70 1.28
CA GLY A 166 -2.42 22.86 1.30
C GLY A 166 -2.82 23.31 2.71
#